data_21113e74d5d043be8315eb21917a5c85
#
_entry.id   21113e74d5d043be8315eb21917a5c85
#
_cell.length_a   1.000
_cell.length_b   1.000
_cell.length_c   1.000
_cell.angle_alpha   90.00
_cell.angle_beta   90.00
_cell.angle_gamma   90.00
#
_symmetry.space_group_name_H-M   'P 1'
#
loop_
_entity.id
_entity.type
_entity.pdbx_description
1 polymer ?
#
loop_
_entity_poly.entity_id
_entity_poly.type
_entity_poly.pdbx_seq_one_letter_code
_entity_poly.pdbx_strand_id
1 'polypeptide(L)'
;GRKPVLKRTIVSDFTPESLMLTHNNNPRSVVILVDEIMGMFNSVNRYTNGQLIEQLLTAWSGGALDVTRVSNTIPVHIEHPCINIIGGTQTKRVHELLRKGFEENGLLDRILFVLPKSPEISPWINRDDDGEMTSLAAARWERILDKVFALEYDTEAEERMPRVLSMDREAREYFFSWWNKKGE
;
A
#
# COMPACT_ATOMS: atom_id res chain seq x y z
N GLY A 1 19.73 24.67 13.29
CA GLY A 1 19.09 24.29 12.04
C GLY A 1 18.43 22.93 12.19
N ARG A 2 17.24 22.73 11.62
CA ARG A 2 16.58 21.41 11.58
C ARG A 2 17.46 20.45 10.76
N LYS A 3 17.72 19.26 11.29
CA LYS A 3 18.38 18.20 10.51
C LYS A 3 17.56 17.90 9.27
N PRO A 4 18.18 17.74 8.09
CA PRO A 4 17.46 17.33 6.90
C PRO A 4 16.85 15.94 7.13
N VAL A 5 15.58 15.78 6.77
CA VAL A 5 14.87 14.52 6.88
C VAL A 5 14.89 13.84 5.52
N LEU A 6 15.35 12.58 5.49
CA LEU A 6 15.34 11.78 4.29
C LEU A 6 13.89 11.48 3.87
N LYS A 7 13.50 11.96 2.70
CA LYS A 7 12.22 11.59 2.10
C LYS A 7 12.35 10.19 1.49
N ARG A 8 11.79 9.21 2.16
CA ARG A 8 11.79 7.82 1.72
C ARG A 8 10.37 7.28 1.75
N THR A 9 9.80 7.05 0.59
CA THR A 9 8.42 6.56 0.45
C THR A 9 8.32 5.04 0.31
N ILE A 10 9.42 4.38 -0.08
CA ILE A 10 9.47 2.92 -0.23
C ILE A 10 10.37 2.34 0.86
N VAL A 11 9.89 1.36 1.57
CA VAL A 11 10.60 0.64 2.62
C VAL A 11 10.54 -0.87 2.38
N SER A 12 11.65 -1.56 2.63
CA SER A 12 11.74 -3.03 2.51
C SER A 12 12.16 -3.68 3.82
N ASP A 13 12.89 -2.96 4.64
CA ASP A 13 13.34 -3.37 5.97
C ASP A 13 13.00 -2.27 6.97
N PHE A 14 12.26 -2.63 8.02
CA PHE A 14 11.73 -1.68 8.99
C PHE A 14 11.28 -2.36 10.28
N THR A 15 11.25 -1.60 11.35
CA THR A 15 10.47 -1.91 12.55
C THR A 15 9.14 -1.15 12.52
N PRO A 16 8.10 -1.55 13.27
CA PRO A 16 6.84 -0.80 13.32
C PRO A 16 7.05 0.67 13.65
N GLU A 17 7.95 0.97 14.59
CA GLU A 17 8.23 2.35 14.99
C GLU A 17 8.91 3.14 13.86
N SER A 18 9.89 2.53 13.17
CA SER A 18 10.57 3.20 12.06
C SER A 18 9.64 3.40 10.85
N LEU A 19 8.69 2.50 10.64
CA LEU A 19 7.65 2.65 9.63
C LEU A 19 6.76 3.87 9.94
N MET A 20 6.29 3.99 11.18
CA MET A 20 5.46 5.12 11.62
C MET A 20 6.21 6.44 11.51
N LEU A 21 7.48 6.49 11.92
CA LEU A 21 8.32 7.67 11.77
C LEU A 21 8.54 8.04 10.29
N THR A 22 8.74 7.03 9.44
CA THR A 22 8.88 7.23 8.00
C THR A 22 7.60 7.80 7.42
N HIS A 23 6.43 7.28 7.81
CA HIS A 23 5.14 7.79 7.35
C HIS A 23 4.90 9.23 7.81
N ASN A 24 5.18 9.54 9.07
CA ASN A 24 5.07 10.90 9.60
C ASN A 24 5.91 11.93 8.81
N ASN A 25 7.07 11.50 8.30
CA ASN A 25 7.92 12.32 7.43
C ASN A 25 7.47 12.34 5.96
N ASN A 26 6.56 11.43 5.58
CA ASN A 26 6.02 11.27 4.23
C ASN A 26 4.49 11.19 4.29
N PRO A 27 3.80 12.29 4.56
CA PRO A 27 2.38 12.29 4.93
C PRO A 27 1.44 11.82 3.81
N ARG A 28 1.90 11.76 2.55
CA ARG A 28 1.06 11.23 1.44
C ARG A 28 0.86 9.73 1.55
N SER A 29 1.97 8.99 1.68
CA SER A 29 1.91 7.53 1.80
C SER A 29 3.29 6.92 2.00
N VAL A 30 3.31 5.69 2.46
CA VAL A 30 4.48 4.81 2.47
C VAL A 30 4.12 3.50 1.77
N VAL A 31 5.03 2.97 0.98
CA VAL A 31 4.91 1.67 0.33
C VAL A 31 5.90 0.71 0.96
N ILE A 32 5.40 -0.38 1.48
CA ILE A 32 6.19 -1.53 1.89
C ILE A 32 6.38 -2.42 0.65
N LEU A 33 7.60 -2.55 0.19
CA LEU A 33 7.94 -3.38 -0.97
C LEU A 33 8.89 -4.49 -0.53
N VAL A 34 8.43 -5.73 -0.57
CA VAL A 34 9.19 -6.88 -0.09
C VAL A 34 9.12 -8.04 -1.09
N ASP A 35 10.24 -8.70 -1.33
CA ASP A 35 10.29 -9.84 -2.26
C ASP A 35 9.53 -11.04 -1.72
N GLU A 36 9.59 -11.26 -0.39
CA GLU A 36 8.93 -12.39 0.28
C GLU A 36 8.08 -11.90 1.46
N ILE A 37 6.81 -11.71 1.19
CA ILE A 37 5.86 -11.13 2.16
C ILE A 37 5.67 -12.03 3.40
N MET A 38 5.79 -13.35 3.24
CA MET A 38 5.69 -14.28 4.37
C MET A 38 6.83 -14.11 5.38
N GLY A 39 8.02 -13.77 4.90
CA GLY A 39 9.17 -13.43 5.74
C GLY A 39 8.87 -12.21 6.60
N MET A 40 8.29 -11.18 6.02
CA MET A 40 7.87 -9.97 6.73
C MET A 40 6.85 -10.29 7.82
N PHE A 41 5.74 -10.95 7.50
CA PHE A 41 4.70 -11.29 8.48
C PHE A 41 5.23 -12.19 9.60
N ASN A 42 6.14 -13.11 9.30
CA ASN A 42 6.73 -13.99 10.28
C ASN A 42 7.67 -13.26 11.24
N SER A 43 8.52 -12.39 10.74
CA SER A 43 9.46 -11.62 11.55
C SER A 43 8.72 -10.66 12.47
N VAL A 44 7.77 -9.94 11.93
CA VAL A 44 6.99 -8.97 12.69
C VAL A 44 6.16 -9.61 13.80
N ASN A 45 5.48 -10.72 13.52
CA ASN A 45 4.67 -11.42 14.53
C ASN A 45 5.53 -11.93 15.68
N ARG A 46 6.78 -12.33 15.39
CA ARG A 46 7.70 -12.83 16.41
C ARG A 46 8.21 -11.74 17.36
N TYR A 47 8.45 -10.54 16.84
CA TYR A 47 9.11 -9.47 17.60
C TYR A 47 8.16 -8.42 18.18
N THR A 48 6.91 -8.31 17.68
CA THR A 48 6.01 -7.22 18.02
C THR A 48 4.65 -7.65 18.57
N ASN A 49 4.47 -8.96 18.88
CA ASN A 49 3.21 -9.51 19.40
C ASN A 49 1.96 -9.06 18.58
N GLY A 50 2.10 -8.98 17.26
CA GLY A 50 0.97 -8.60 16.38
C GLY A 50 0.75 -7.11 16.21
N GLN A 51 1.46 -6.24 16.91
CA GLN A 51 1.24 -4.78 16.88
C GLN A 51 1.24 -4.19 15.46
N LEU A 52 2.14 -4.63 14.57
CA LEU A 52 2.15 -4.12 13.20
C LEU A 52 0.86 -4.48 12.45
N ILE A 53 0.37 -5.71 12.63
CA ILE A 53 -0.86 -6.15 11.96
C ILE A 53 -2.04 -5.30 12.43
N GLU A 54 -2.16 -5.05 13.72
CA GLU A 54 -3.20 -4.17 14.27
C GLU A 54 -3.10 -2.75 13.69
N GLN A 55 -1.90 -2.20 13.59
CA GLN A 55 -1.66 -0.90 12.97
C GLN A 55 -2.05 -0.88 11.49
N LEU A 56 -1.73 -1.92 10.73
CA LEU A 56 -2.11 -2.04 9.33
C LEU A 56 -3.63 -2.14 9.15
N LEU A 57 -4.30 -2.90 10.01
CA LEU A 57 -5.76 -3.01 10.01
C LEU A 57 -6.43 -1.69 10.37
N THR A 58 -5.89 -0.97 11.36
CA THR A 58 -6.35 0.37 11.73
C THR A 58 -6.19 1.36 10.58
N ALA A 59 -5.01 1.38 9.95
CA ALA A 59 -4.74 2.22 8.79
C ALA A 59 -5.67 1.91 7.62
N TRP A 60 -5.92 0.63 7.34
CA TRP A 60 -6.86 0.20 6.29
C TRP A 60 -8.28 0.73 6.54
N SER A 61 -8.69 0.75 7.79
CA SER A 61 -10.02 1.23 8.19
C SER A 61 -10.11 2.77 8.27
N GLY A 62 -9.02 3.48 7.94
CA GLY A 62 -8.96 4.94 8.00
C GLY A 62 -8.80 5.49 9.43
N GLY A 63 -8.47 4.64 10.40
CA GLY A 63 -8.22 5.08 11.78
C GLY A 63 -6.84 5.72 11.94
N ALA A 64 -6.73 6.72 12.81
CA ALA A 64 -5.47 7.35 13.14
C ALA A 64 -4.50 6.38 13.82
N LEU A 65 -3.21 6.61 13.63
CA LEU A 65 -2.14 5.83 14.23
C LEU A 65 -1.33 6.67 15.22
N ASP A 66 -1.25 6.17 16.45
CA ASP A 66 -0.48 6.79 17.53
C ASP A 66 0.67 5.90 17.96
N VAL A 67 1.87 6.46 18.03
CA VAL A 67 3.04 5.77 18.59
C VAL A 67 3.62 6.62 19.70
N THR A 68 3.29 6.23 20.94
CA THR A 68 3.81 6.85 22.15
C THR A 68 4.64 5.82 22.89
N ARG A 69 5.98 5.88 22.76
CA ARG A 69 6.88 5.04 23.54
C ARG A 69 7.79 5.92 24.41
N VAL A 70 8.09 5.43 25.61
CA VAL A 70 8.95 6.11 26.58
C VAL A 70 10.35 6.41 26.02
N SER A 71 10.81 5.63 25.04
CA SER A 71 12.11 5.84 24.36
C SER A 71 12.07 6.88 23.23
N ASN A 72 10.88 7.26 22.75
CA ASN A 72 10.74 8.29 21.71
C ASN A 72 10.50 9.65 22.35
N THR A 73 11.43 10.56 22.15
CA THR A 73 11.36 11.94 22.65
C THR A 73 10.21 12.74 22.01
N ILE A 74 9.64 12.25 20.91
CA ILE A 74 8.57 12.92 20.17
C ILE A 74 7.49 11.88 19.85
N PRO A 75 6.26 12.02 20.37
CA PRO A 75 5.15 11.18 19.97
C PRO A 75 4.84 11.37 18.48
N VAL A 76 4.49 10.29 17.79
CA VAL A 76 4.09 10.32 16.39
C VAL A 76 2.59 10.10 16.34
N HIS A 77 1.87 11.05 15.73
CA HIS A 77 0.45 10.96 15.41
C HIS A 77 0.24 11.10 13.92
N ILE A 78 -0.48 10.16 13.33
CA ILE A 78 -0.79 10.13 11.88
C ILE A 78 -2.31 10.04 11.76
N GLU A 79 -2.95 11.17 11.50
CA GLU A 79 -4.41 11.28 11.40
C GLU A 79 -4.97 10.47 10.22
N HIS A 80 -4.32 10.56 9.07
CA HIS A 80 -4.75 9.91 7.83
C HIS A 80 -3.64 8.98 7.30
N PRO A 81 -3.46 7.79 7.88
CA PRO A 81 -2.43 6.87 7.44
C PRO A 81 -2.77 6.28 6.07
N CYS A 82 -1.76 6.23 5.20
CA CYS A 82 -1.83 5.56 3.91
C CYS A 82 -0.61 4.66 3.73
N ILE A 83 -0.79 3.37 3.98
CA ILE A 83 0.27 2.37 3.91
C ILE A 83 -0.12 1.33 2.87
N ASN A 84 0.67 1.21 1.83
CA ASN A 84 0.48 0.22 0.77
C ASN A 84 1.52 -0.89 0.94
N ILE A 85 1.13 -2.13 0.67
CA ILE A 85 2.00 -3.29 0.76
C ILE A 85 2.00 -4.00 -0.58
N ILE A 86 3.19 -4.20 -1.14
CA ILE A 86 3.41 -4.98 -2.35
C ILE A 86 4.48 -6.02 -2.04
N GLY A 87 4.19 -7.27 -2.35
CA GLY A 87 5.15 -8.33 -2.14
C GLY A 87 4.84 -9.59 -2.92
N GLY A 88 5.87 -10.38 -3.16
CA GLY A 88 5.75 -11.70 -3.73
C GLY A 88 5.66 -12.78 -2.65
N THR A 89 5.20 -13.93 -3.02
CA THR A 89 5.36 -15.15 -2.21
C THR A 89 5.31 -16.39 -3.10
N GLN A 90 5.90 -17.46 -2.62
CA GLN A 90 5.80 -18.74 -3.32
C GLN A 90 4.41 -19.33 -3.08
N THR A 91 3.77 -19.85 -4.15
CA THR A 91 2.45 -20.48 -4.07
C THR A 91 2.35 -21.53 -2.97
N LYS A 92 3.43 -22.28 -2.75
CA LYS A 92 3.52 -23.30 -1.69
C LYS A 92 3.44 -22.74 -0.28
N ARG A 93 3.74 -21.46 -0.10
CA ARG A 93 3.75 -20.79 1.21
C ARG A 93 2.45 -20.07 1.55
N VAL A 94 1.56 -19.89 0.58
CA VAL A 94 0.27 -19.21 0.81
C VAL A 94 -0.53 -19.87 1.94
N HIS A 95 -0.46 -21.21 2.06
CA HIS A 95 -1.14 -21.92 3.15
C HIS A 95 -0.61 -21.56 4.55
N GLU A 96 0.59 -20.98 4.68
CA GLU A 96 1.11 -20.51 5.97
C GLU A 96 0.30 -19.35 6.52
N LEU A 97 -0.32 -18.54 5.65
CA LEU A 97 -1.21 -17.45 6.05
C LEU A 97 -2.44 -18.00 6.80
N LEU A 98 -3.02 -19.07 6.28
CA LEU A 98 -4.19 -19.72 6.88
C LEU A 98 -3.85 -20.34 8.26
N ARG A 99 -2.67 -20.93 8.39
CA ARG A 99 -2.25 -21.62 9.64
C ARG A 99 -1.91 -20.69 10.80
N LYS A 100 -1.65 -19.40 10.55
CA LYS A 100 -1.14 -18.45 11.55
C LYS A 100 -2.20 -17.54 12.16
N GLY A 101 -3.48 -17.83 11.94
CA GLY A 101 -4.58 -17.05 12.50
C GLY A 101 -4.77 -15.69 11.83
N PHE A 102 -4.15 -15.47 10.66
CA PHE A 102 -4.39 -14.24 9.88
C PHE A 102 -5.82 -14.17 9.32
N GLU A 103 -6.53 -15.29 9.28
CA GLU A 103 -7.97 -15.32 8.95
C GLU A 103 -8.80 -14.69 10.07
N GLU A 104 -8.47 -15.00 11.34
CA GLU A 104 -9.25 -14.58 12.49
C GLU A 104 -9.24 -13.07 12.71
N ASN A 105 -8.17 -12.39 12.29
CA ASN A 105 -8.05 -10.93 12.44
C ASN A 105 -8.49 -10.14 11.21
N GLY A 106 -8.94 -10.81 10.13
CA GLY A 106 -9.41 -10.19 8.91
C GLY A 106 -8.29 -9.57 8.03
N LEU A 107 -7.01 -9.89 8.29
CA LEU A 107 -5.91 -9.40 7.45
C LEU A 107 -6.01 -9.92 6.02
N LEU A 108 -6.36 -11.20 5.86
CA LEU A 108 -6.45 -11.83 4.54
C LEU A 108 -7.53 -11.24 3.65
N ASP A 109 -8.63 -10.79 4.25
CA ASP A 109 -9.75 -10.16 3.53
C ASP A 109 -9.34 -8.81 2.90
N ARG A 110 -8.20 -8.28 3.31
CA ARG A 110 -7.65 -7.00 2.85
C ARG A 110 -6.49 -7.14 1.87
N ILE A 111 -6.13 -8.38 1.53
CA ILE A 111 -5.04 -8.69 0.61
C ILE A 111 -5.61 -9.12 -0.74
N LEU A 112 -5.22 -8.43 -1.80
CA LEU A 112 -5.50 -8.86 -3.16
C LEU A 112 -4.43 -9.86 -3.62
N PHE A 113 -4.82 -11.14 -3.70
CA PHE A 113 -3.95 -12.17 -4.24
C PHE A 113 -4.04 -12.21 -5.76
N VAL A 114 -2.90 -12.12 -6.42
CA VAL A 114 -2.79 -12.25 -7.87
C VAL A 114 -1.95 -13.48 -8.18
N LEU A 115 -2.56 -14.45 -8.84
CA LEU A 115 -1.87 -15.63 -9.37
C LEU A 115 -1.89 -15.53 -10.91
N PRO A 116 -0.75 -15.20 -11.54
CA PRO A 116 -0.68 -15.22 -13.00
C PRO A 116 -0.97 -16.62 -13.51
N LYS A 117 -1.85 -16.73 -14.50
CA LYS A 117 -1.92 -17.98 -15.29
C LYS A 117 -0.53 -18.22 -15.85
N SER A 118 -0.09 -19.49 -15.81
CA SER A 118 1.26 -19.91 -16.22
C SER A 118 1.79 -19.02 -17.35
N PRO A 119 2.87 -18.27 -17.13
CA PRO A 119 3.37 -17.42 -18.20
C PRO A 119 3.80 -18.35 -19.34
N GLU A 120 3.24 -18.16 -20.52
CA GLU A 120 3.90 -18.63 -21.71
C GLU A 120 5.29 -18.00 -21.67
N ILE A 121 6.32 -18.84 -21.53
CA ILE A 121 7.70 -18.36 -21.56
C ILE A 121 7.90 -17.77 -22.95
N SER A 122 7.73 -16.47 -23.06
CA SER A 122 8.04 -15.78 -24.30
C SER A 122 9.50 -16.04 -24.64
N PRO A 123 9.81 -16.46 -25.87
CA PRO A 123 11.19 -16.66 -26.26
C PRO A 123 11.95 -15.36 -26.00
N TRP A 124 13.18 -15.50 -25.52
CA TRP A 124 14.06 -14.34 -25.34
C TRP A 124 14.28 -13.68 -26.71
N ILE A 125 13.69 -12.53 -26.91
CA ILE A 125 13.86 -11.75 -28.14
C ILE A 125 14.89 -10.67 -27.81
N ASN A 126 16.02 -10.70 -28.51
CA ASN A 126 16.97 -9.59 -28.48
C ASN A 126 16.30 -8.42 -29.22
N ARG A 127 15.69 -7.52 -28.47
CA ARG A 127 15.05 -6.31 -29.02
C ARG A 127 16.05 -5.18 -28.95
N ASP A 128 16.82 -5.02 -30.00
CA ASP A 128 17.55 -3.76 -30.26
C ASP A 128 16.58 -2.69 -30.79
N ASP A 129 15.33 -3.06 -31.02
CA ASP A 129 14.26 -2.20 -31.53
C ASP A 129 13.16 -2.08 -30.46
N ASP A 130 13.26 -1.07 -29.62
CA ASP A 130 12.19 -0.63 -28.73
C ASP A 130 11.10 -0.02 -29.61
N GLY A 131 10.27 -0.89 -30.18
CA GLY A 131 9.29 -0.52 -31.17
C GLY A 131 8.41 0.66 -30.74
N GLU A 132 8.00 1.45 -31.69
CA GLU A 132 7.16 2.64 -31.56
C GLU A 132 5.95 2.44 -30.60
N MET A 133 5.42 1.22 -30.53
CA MET A 133 4.30 0.87 -29.65
C MET A 133 4.70 0.83 -28.16
N THR A 134 5.94 0.46 -27.84
CA THR A 134 6.47 0.47 -26.46
C THR A 134 6.68 1.91 -25.99
N SER A 135 7.17 2.79 -26.87
CA SER A 135 7.37 4.20 -26.56
C SER A 135 6.02 4.94 -26.36
N LEU A 136 4.99 4.63 -27.13
CA LEU A 136 3.64 5.17 -26.96
C LEU A 136 3.00 4.71 -25.65
N ALA A 137 3.17 3.45 -25.28
CA ALA A 137 2.65 2.93 -23.99
C ALA A 137 3.37 3.58 -22.81
N ALA A 138 4.69 3.73 -22.88
CA ALA A 138 5.48 4.44 -21.87
C ALA A 138 5.04 5.90 -21.73
N ALA A 139 4.90 6.63 -22.82
CA ALA A 139 4.47 8.01 -22.80
C ALA A 139 3.04 8.19 -22.24
N ARG A 140 2.13 7.24 -22.51
CA ARG A 140 0.79 7.24 -21.89
C ARG A 140 0.86 6.99 -20.39
N TRP A 141 1.70 6.08 -19.97
CA TRP A 141 1.92 5.76 -18.56
C TRP A 141 2.50 6.95 -17.81
N GLU A 142 3.56 7.56 -18.32
CA GLU A 142 4.15 8.78 -17.76
C GLU A 142 3.13 9.90 -17.59
N ARG A 143 2.29 10.12 -18.59
CA ARG A 143 1.21 11.13 -18.51
C ARG A 143 0.20 10.84 -17.42
N ILE A 144 -0.10 9.56 -17.16
CA ILE A 144 -0.98 9.17 -16.05
C ILE A 144 -0.29 9.44 -14.72
N LEU A 145 0.99 9.06 -14.59
CA LEU A 145 1.77 9.30 -13.39
C LEU A 145 1.90 10.80 -13.09
N ASP A 146 2.19 11.63 -14.10
CA ASP A 146 2.27 13.08 -13.94
C ASP A 146 0.99 13.66 -13.38
N LYS A 147 -0.18 13.22 -13.89
CA LYS A 147 -1.47 13.64 -13.37
C LYS A 147 -1.69 13.23 -11.92
N VAL A 148 -1.32 11.98 -11.56
CA VAL A 148 -1.46 11.48 -10.20
C VAL A 148 -0.53 12.23 -9.25
N PHE A 149 0.73 12.48 -9.65
CA PHE A 149 1.68 13.23 -8.83
C PHE A 149 1.33 14.71 -8.68
N ALA A 150 0.62 15.28 -9.66
CA ALA A 150 0.13 16.65 -9.60
C ALA A 150 -1.09 16.83 -8.68
N LEU A 151 -1.71 15.75 -8.20
CA LEU A 151 -2.81 15.87 -7.25
C LEU A 151 -2.31 16.49 -5.94
N GLU A 152 -2.99 17.53 -5.51
CA GLU A 152 -2.72 18.24 -4.26
C GLU A 152 -3.73 17.81 -3.18
N TYR A 153 -3.39 18.09 -1.92
CA TYR A 153 -4.32 17.95 -0.83
C TYR A 153 -5.48 18.93 -0.98
N ASP A 154 -6.55 18.72 -0.24
CA ASP A 154 -7.60 19.70 -0.11
C ASP A 154 -7.03 20.97 0.56
N THR A 155 -6.95 22.05 -0.20
CA THR A 155 -6.33 23.32 0.24
C THR A 155 -7.29 24.19 1.05
N GLU A 156 -8.58 23.85 1.08
CA GLU A 156 -9.59 24.58 1.85
C GLU A 156 -9.62 24.15 3.32
N ALA A 157 -9.01 23.02 3.66
CA ALA A 157 -8.90 22.56 5.03
C ALA A 157 -7.68 23.17 5.74
N GLU A 158 -7.81 23.54 7.01
CA GLU A 158 -6.70 24.03 7.84
C GLU A 158 -5.59 23.00 7.99
N GLU A 159 -5.92 21.72 7.89
CA GLU A 159 -5.00 20.59 7.89
C GLU A 159 -4.93 19.92 6.51
N ARG A 160 -3.86 19.18 6.28
CA ARG A 160 -3.66 18.43 5.02
C ARG A 160 -4.62 17.26 4.95
N MET A 161 -5.84 17.54 4.55
CA MET A 161 -6.90 16.55 4.41
C MET A 161 -6.79 15.81 3.07
N PRO A 162 -7.09 14.51 3.04
CA PRO A 162 -7.29 13.79 1.80
C PRO A 162 -8.45 14.38 1.02
N ARG A 163 -8.30 14.51 -0.29
CA ARG A 163 -9.41 14.93 -1.14
C ARG A 163 -10.46 13.82 -1.21
N VAL A 164 -11.66 14.11 -0.75
CA VAL A 164 -12.79 13.17 -0.80
C VAL A 164 -13.45 13.24 -2.18
N LEU A 165 -13.49 12.12 -2.88
CA LEU A 165 -14.21 11.99 -4.15
C LEU A 165 -15.58 11.38 -3.87
N SER A 166 -16.63 12.02 -4.36
CA SER A 166 -18.00 11.50 -4.32
C SER A 166 -18.43 11.05 -5.71
N MET A 167 -19.20 9.98 -5.76
CA MET A 167 -19.82 9.56 -7.02
C MET A 167 -20.95 10.52 -7.37
N ASP A 168 -20.98 10.99 -8.61
CA ASP A 168 -22.16 11.64 -9.14
C ASP A 168 -23.33 10.65 -9.30
N ARG A 169 -24.47 11.12 -9.73
CA ARG A 169 -25.68 10.29 -9.85
C ARG A 169 -25.46 9.14 -10.85
N GLU A 170 -24.89 9.44 -12.00
CA GLU A 170 -24.69 8.46 -13.07
C GLU A 170 -23.67 7.37 -12.66
N ALA A 171 -22.55 7.75 -12.08
CA ALA A 171 -21.55 6.81 -11.57
C ALA A 171 -22.12 5.91 -10.48
N ARG A 172 -22.98 6.46 -9.60
CA ARG A 172 -23.64 5.70 -8.53
C ARG A 172 -24.64 4.68 -9.08
N GLU A 173 -25.48 5.08 -10.04
CA GLU A 173 -26.45 4.19 -10.70
C GLU A 173 -25.73 3.06 -11.45
N TYR A 174 -24.63 3.38 -12.15
CA TYR A 174 -23.79 2.38 -12.80
C TYR A 174 -23.18 1.40 -11.81
N PHE A 175 -22.58 1.89 -10.72
CA PHE A 175 -21.96 1.07 -9.69
C PHE A 175 -22.98 0.10 -9.04
N PHE A 176 -24.16 0.57 -8.68
CA PHE A 176 -25.20 -0.28 -8.09
C PHE A 176 -25.71 -1.33 -9.08
N SER A 177 -25.90 -0.95 -10.35
CA SER A 177 -26.28 -1.91 -11.38
C SER A 177 -25.23 -3.00 -11.58
N TRP A 178 -23.96 -2.63 -11.58
CA TRP A 178 -22.85 -3.58 -11.69
C TRP A 178 -22.74 -4.49 -10.45
N TRP A 179 -22.87 -3.90 -9.26
CA TRP A 179 -22.80 -4.66 -8.00
C TRP A 179 -23.92 -5.69 -7.87
N ASN A 180 -25.15 -5.31 -8.16
CA ASN A 180 -26.32 -6.18 -8.06
C ASN A 180 -26.25 -7.35 -9.04
N LYS A 181 -25.70 -7.15 -10.24
CA LYS A 181 -25.48 -8.23 -11.21
C LYS A 181 -24.42 -9.25 -10.80
N LYS A 182 -23.53 -8.92 -9.89
CA LYS A 182 -22.52 -9.86 -9.37
C LYS A 182 -23.05 -10.79 -8.27
N GLY A 183 -24.18 -10.46 -7.68
CA GLY A 183 -24.83 -11.27 -6.64
C GLY A 183 -25.79 -12.33 -7.19
N GLU A 184 -26.02 -12.36 -8.52
CA GLU A 184 -26.75 -13.40 -9.24
C GLU A 184 -25.75 -14.45 -9.81
#